data_61748ef3c594adb1237ce04a3f9f0de7
#
_entry.id   61748ef3c594adb1237ce04a3f9f0de7
#
_cell.length_a   1.000
_cell.length_b   1.000
_cell.length_c   1.000
_cell.angle_alpha   90.00
_cell.angle_beta   90.00
_cell.angle_gamma   90.00
#
_symmetry.space_group_name_H-M   'P 1'
#
loop_
_entity.id
_entity.type
_entity.pdbx_description
1 polymer ?
#
loop_
_entity_poly.entity_id
_entity_poly.type
_entity_poly.pdbx_seq_one_letter_code
_entity_poly.pdbx_strand_id
1 'polypeptide(L)'
;TTGRRIPVYFHSEHRQIPRLRELNPNPLVEINPQTAQKLGIVDGQWCRVYNQFGEAYLKAKLTASVKPDVIHAQHGWWFPEEDGNAPHNYGVYRSNINNLIPNFHVGKLGFGAPFKCMLCNIEGTNENFDTDMQLIQDKFGELR
;
A
#
# COMPACT_ATOMS: atom_id res chain seq x y z
N THR A 1 -7.53 -2.51 -7.59
CA THR A 1 -6.67 -1.98 -8.66
C THR A 1 -5.42 -1.38 -8.06
N THR A 2 -4.27 -1.67 -8.61
CA THR A 2 -3.05 -0.94 -8.28
C THR A 2 -3.08 0.39 -8.98
N GLY A 3 -2.76 1.41 -8.26
CA GLY A 3 -3.07 2.68 -8.76
C GLY A 3 -1.94 3.64 -8.87
N ARG A 4 -2.27 4.77 -8.47
CA ARG A 4 -1.61 6.02 -8.61
C ARG A 4 -0.22 6.03 -8.00
N ARG A 5 0.77 6.52 -8.74
CA ARG A 5 2.02 6.98 -8.16
C ARG A 5 1.72 8.10 -7.17
N ILE A 6 2.21 7.95 -5.96
CA ILE A 6 2.34 9.12 -5.09
C ILE A 6 3.56 9.88 -5.56
N PRO A 7 3.46 11.20 -5.67
CA PRO A 7 4.54 12.03 -6.22
C PRO A 7 5.88 11.96 -5.49
N VAL A 8 5.90 11.40 -4.29
CA VAL A 8 7.07 11.36 -3.40
C VAL A 8 8.06 10.26 -3.79
N TYR A 9 7.56 9.11 -4.26
CA TYR A 9 8.40 7.93 -4.51
C TYR A 9 8.38 7.51 -5.97
N PHE A 10 9.52 6.98 -6.43
CA PHE A 10 9.61 6.30 -7.69
C PHE A 10 9.48 4.78 -7.49
N HIS A 11 8.30 4.22 -7.80
CA HIS A 11 7.97 2.80 -7.57
C HIS A 11 8.22 2.36 -6.13
N SER A 12 9.14 1.41 -5.92
CA SER A 12 9.56 0.90 -4.61
C SER A 12 10.75 1.64 -4.00
N GLU A 13 11.30 2.62 -4.70
CA GLU A 13 12.52 3.31 -4.29
C GLU A 13 12.27 4.45 -3.30
N HIS A 14 13.33 4.85 -2.60
CA HIS A 14 13.44 6.06 -1.78
C HIS A 14 12.65 6.07 -0.45
N ARG A 15 12.06 4.95 -0.01
CA ARG A 15 11.33 4.87 1.28
C ARG A 15 12.25 4.96 2.49
N GLN A 16 13.54 4.75 2.30
CA GLN A 16 14.58 4.90 3.31
C GLN A 16 15.04 6.36 3.50
N ILE A 17 14.66 7.30 2.61
CA ILE A 17 15.05 8.71 2.73
C ILE A 17 14.11 9.41 3.72
N PRO A 18 14.59 9.87 4.90
CA PRO A 18 13.73 10.37 5.97
C PRO A 18 12.82 11.51 5.52
N ARG A 19 13.37 12.52 4.82
CA ARG A 19 12.61 13.67 4.31
C ARG A 19 11.48 13.29 3.36
N LEU A 20 11.66 12.27 2.52
CA LEU A 20 10.60 11.78 1.65
C LEU A 20 9.59 10.95 2.43
N ARG A 21 10.06 10.19 3.43
CA ARG A 21 9.20 9.37 4.26
C ARG A 21 8.24 10.21 5.13
N GLU A 22 8.67 11.38 5.62
CA GLU A 22 7.80 12.34 6.30
C GLU A 22 6.61 12.79 5.45
N LEU A 23 6.79 12.93 4.14
CA LEU A 23 5.72 13.36 3.23
C LEU A 23 4.69 12.24 2.95
N ASN A 24 5.08 10.99 3.06
CA ASN A 24 4.21 9.83 2.92
C ASN A 24 4.71 8.66 3.77
N PRO A 25 4.40 8.69 5.08
CA PRO A 25 4.98 7.72 6.03
C PRO A 25 4.45 6.29 5.86
N ASN A 26 3.20 6.13 5.46
CA ASN A 26 2.51 4.84 5.43
C ASN A 26 2.01 4.48 4.03
N PRO A 27 1.84 3.18 3.72
CA PRO A 27 1.20 2.75 2.49
C PRO A 27 -0.26 3.22 2.47
N LEU A 28 -0.70 3.84 1.38
CA LEU A 28 -2.04 4.38 1.29
C LEU A 28 -2.92 3.59 0.32
N VAL A 29 -4.20 3.49 0.69
CA VAL A 29 -5.30 3.11 -0.19
C VAL A 29 -6.30 4.26 -0.30
N GLU A 30 -6.49 4.78 -1.49
CA GLU A 30 -7.46 5.84 -1.78
C GLU A 30 -8.84 5.21 -1.97
N ILE A 31 -9.84 5.72 -1.24
CA ILE A 31 -11.21 5.21 -1.20
C ILE A 31 -12.17 6.38 -1.39
N ASN A 32 -13.21 6.18 -2.20
CA ASN A 32 -14.29 7.16 -2.31
C ASN A 32 -15.04 7.29 -0.98
N PRO A 33 -15.36 8.51 -0.51
CA PRO A 33 -16.08 8.71 0.75
C PRO A 33 -17.41 7.95 0.85
N GLN A 34 -18.16 7.83 -0.26
CA GLN A 34 -19.41 7.06 -0.27
C GLN A 34 -19.17 5.56 -0.05
N THR A 35 -18.11 5.01 -0.65
CA THR A 35 -17.72 3.62 -0.44
C THR A 35 -17.24 3.39 1.00
N ALA A 36 -16.40 4.29 1.51
CA ALA A 36 -15.92 4.23 2.88
C ALA A 36 -17.07 4.27 3.90
N GLN A 37 -18.05 5.16 3.69
CA GLN A 37 -19.25 5.26 4.54
C GLN A 37 -20.05 3.96 4.56
N LYS A 38 -20.29 3.34 3.39
CA LYS A 38 -20.99 2.04 3.28
C LYS A 38 -20.29 0.92 4.04
N LEU A 39 -18.95 0.96 4.10
CA LEU A 39 -18.12 -0.06 4.71
C LEU A 39 -17.71 0.26 6.16
N GLY A 40 -18.11 1.42 6.68
CA GLY A 40 -17.74 1.86 8.02
C GLY A 40 -16.25 2.20 8.18
N ILE A 41 -15.58 2.56 7.08
CA ILE A 41 -14.15 2.91 7.07
C ILE A 41 -14.00 4.42 7.28
N VAL A 42 -13.09 4.83 8.17
CA VAL A 42 -12.77 6.24 8.40
C VAL A 42 -11.41 6.62 7.81
N ASP A 43 -11.23 7.91 7.55
CA ASP A 43 -9.95 8.42 7.04
C ASP A 43 -8.81 8.16 8.02
N GLY A 44 -7.66 7.72 7.50
CA GLY A 44 -6.51 7.36 8.32
C GLY A 44 -6.59 6.00 9.03
N GLN A 45 -7.69 5.26 8.92
CA GLN A 45 -7.81 3.91 9.48
C GLN A 45 -6.97 2.92 8.67
N TRP A 46 -6.33 1.97 9.34
CA TRP A 46 -5.75 0.82 8.67
C TRP A 46 -6.84 -0.09 8.11
N CYS A 47 -6.63 -0.53 6.89
CA CYS A 47 -7.55 -1.40 6.16
C CYS A 47 -6.83 -2.64 5.66
N ARG A 48 -7.52 -3.76 5.73
CA ARG A 48 -7.16 -4.99 5.04
C ARG A 48 -7.80 -4.99 3.65
N VAL A 49 -6.98 -5.06 2.63
CA VAL A 49 -7.39 -5.25 1.23
C VAL A 49 -7.05 -6.67 0.86
N TYR A 50 -8.01 -7.45 0.37
CA TYR A 50 -7.78 -8.88 0.14
C TYR A 50 -8.60 -9.45 -1.02
N ASN A 51 -8.14 -10.56 -1.54
CA ASN A 51 -8.84 -11.41 -2.50
C ASN A 51 -8.41 -12.88 -2.31
N GLN A 52 -8.79 -13.76 -3.24
CA GLN A 52 -8.44 -15.18 -3.19
C GLN A 52 -6.93 -15.47 -3.30
N PHE A 53 -6.10 -14.53 -3.69
CA PHE A 53 -4.67 -14.72 -3.92
C PHE A 53 -3.80 -14.22 -2.76
N GLY A 54 -4.29 -13.27 -1.99
CA GLY A 54 -3.57 -12.71 -0.86
C GLY A 54 -4.23 -11.49 -0.26
N GLU A 55 -3.47 -10.81 0.59
CA GLU A 55 -3.91 -9.63 1.31
C GLU A 55 -2.80 -8.58 1.43
N ALA A 56 -3.20 -7.36 1.71
CA ALA A 56 -2.29 -6.27 2.05
C ALA A 56 -2.97 -5.30 3.02
N TYR A 57 -2.19 -4.74 3.94
CA TYR A 57 -2.64 -3.73 4.90
C TYR A 57 -2.16 -2.35 4.45
N LEU A 58 -3.10 -1.44 4.28
CA LEU A 58 -2.84 -0.07 3.83
C LEU A 58 -3.71 0.91 4.63
N LYS A 59 -3.23 2.12 4.78
CA LYS A 59 -3.93 3.18 5.51
C LYS A 59 -4.90 3.90 4.59
N ALA A 60 -6.16 4.03 5.00
CA ALA A 60 -7.20 4.65 4.20
C ALA A 60 -6.95 6.15 4.01
N LYS A 61 -7.11 6.62 2.78
CA LYS A 61 -7.18 8.04 2.41
C LYS A 61 -8.46 8.28 1.66
N LEU A 62 -9.38 8.99 2.28
CA LEU A 62 -10.65 9.30 1.65
C LEU A 62 -10.50 10.41 0.62
N THR A 63 -10.95 10.16 -0.61
CA THR A 63 -10.89 11.15 -1.69
C THR A 63 -11.98 10.94 -2.73
N ALA A 64 -12.60 12.03 -3.17
CA ALA A 64 -13.56 12.01 -4.26
C ALA A 64 -12.91 11.83 -5.66
N SER A 65 -11.58 11.82 -5.74
CA SER A 65 -10.85 11.58 -6.98
C SER A 65 -10.97 10.13 -7.48
N VAL A 66 -11.41 9.22 -6.61
CA VAL A 66 -11.65 7.81 -6.92
C VAL A 66 -13.15 7.59 -7.06
N LYS A 67 -13.57 6.86 -8.10
CA LYS A 67 -14.98 6.51 -8.30
C LYS A 67 -15.49 5.62 -7.16
N PRO A 68 -16.80 5.67 -6.84
CA PRO A 68 -17.41 4.69 -5.95
C PRO A 68 -17.10 3.25 -6.40
N ASP A 69 -16.96 2.35 -5.43
CA ASP A 69 -16.64 0.93 -5.61
C ASP A 69 -15.30 0.62 -6.33
N VAL A 70 -14.42 1.62 -6.38
CA VAL A 70 -13.04 1.49 -6.85
C VAL A 70 -12.09 1.95 -5.75
N ILE A 71 -10.98 1.26 -5.59
CA ILE A 71 -9.87 1.69 -4.73
C ILE A 71 -8.59 1.86 -5.53
N HIS A 72 -7.75 2.79 -5.10
CA HIS A 72 -6.40 2.96 -5.61
C HIS A 72 -5.39 2.70 -4.49
N ALA A 73 -4.56 1.70 -4.65
CA ALA A 73 -3.51 1.36 -3.67
C ALA A 73 -2.12 1.73 -4.20
N GLN A 74 -1.26 2.15 -3.31
CA GLN A 74 0.15 2.34 -3.64
C GLN A 74 0.83 1.00 -3.89
N HIS A 75 1.63 0.91 -4.95
CA HIS A 75 2.38 -0.31 -5.27
C HIS A 75 3.80 -0.27 -4.71
N GLY A 76 4.41 -1.45 -4.58
CA GLY A 76 5.81 -1.61 -4.24
C GLY A 76 6.16 -1.12 -2.84
N TRP A 77 5.26 -1.21 -1.87
CA TRP A 77 5.54 -0.78 -0.50
C TRP A 77 6.41 -1.79 0.25
N TRP A 78 7.30 -1.29 1.06
CA TRP A 78 8.15 -2.01 2.01
C TRP A 78 8.59 -1.05 3.12
N PHE A 79 9.08 -1.59 4.23
CA PHE A 79 9.49 -0.85 5.41
C PHE A 79 10.99 -1.01 5.62
N PRO A 80 11.84 -0.09 5.11
CA PRO A 80 13.31 -0.19 5.22
C PRO A 80 13.82 -0.21 6.65
N GLU A 81 13.02 0.29 7.59
CA GLU A 81 13.29 0.29 9.03
C GLU A 81 13.16 -1.09 9.66
N GLU A 82 12.37 -1.98 9.10
CA GLU A 82 12.08 -3.31 9.62
C GLU A 82 13.16 -4.36 9.25
N ASP A 83 13.01 -5.58 9.78
CA ASP A 83 13.91 -6.69 9.51
C ASP A 83 13.81 -7.15 8.05
N GLY A 84 14.96 -7.27 7.40
CA GLY A 84 15.08 -7.75 6.03
C GLY A 84 15.17 -9.26 5.88
N ASN A 85 15.33 -10.01 6.99
CA ASN A 85 15.43 -11.45 6.94
C ASN A 85 14.07 -12.12 6.68
N ALA A 86 14.10 -13.31 6.10
CA ALA A 86 12.91 -14.13 5.97
C ALA A 86 12.42 -14.59 7.36
N PRO A 87 11.13 -14.67 7.58
CA PRO A 87 10.01 -14.46 6.64
C PRO A 87 9.56 -12.99 6.51
N HIS A 88 10.16 -12.08 7.25
CA HIS A 88 9.68 -10.71 7.40
C HIS A 88 9.88 -9.87 6.13
N ASN A 89 11.07 -9.95 5.54
CA ASN A 89 11.42 -9.32 4.26
C ASN A 89 10.96 -7.85 4.17
N TYR A 90 11.33 -7.04 5.17
CA TYR A 90 10.93 -5.63 5.23
C TYR A 90 9.41 -5.40 5.17
N GLY A 91 8.60 -6.32 5.66
CA GLY A 91 7.15 -6.20 5.69
C GLY A 91 6.46 -6.21 4.31
N VAL A 92 7.11 -6.67 3.24
CA VAL A 92 6.52 -6.69 1.89
C VAL A 92 5.27 -7.58 1.82
N TYR A 93 5.25 -8.68 2.55
CA TYR A 93 4.07 -9.58 2.58
C TYR A 93 2.90 -9.00 3.38
N ARG A 94 3.13 -7.97 4.19
CA ARG A 94 2.08 -7.27 4.92
C ARG A 94 1.44 -6.15 4.11
N SER A 95 2.21 -5.33 3.41
CA SER A 95 1.70 -4.07 2.86
C SER A 95 1.97 -3.83 1.37
N ASN A 96 2.47 -4.83 0.65
CA ASN A 96 2.64 -4.70 -0.78
C ASN A 96 1.38 -5.20 -1.50
N ILE A 97 0.69 -4.31 -2.21
CA ILE A 97 -0.54 -4.64 -2.94
C ILE A 97 -0.33 -5.72 -4.03
N ASN A 98 0.91 -5.95 -4.45
CA ASN A 98 1.23 -7.02 -5.39
C ASN A 98 0.94 -8.42 -4.83
N ASN A 99 0.79 -8.56 -3.51
CA ASN A 99 0.38 -9.83 -2.88
C ASN A 99 -1.00 -10.31 -3.38
N LEU A 100 -1.83 -9.40 -3.90
CA LEU A 100 -3.14 -9.73 -4.45
C LEU A 100 -3.09 -10.17 -5.92
N ILE A 101 -1.94 -10.09 -6.56
CA ILE A 101 -1.80 -10.31 -8.01
C ILE A 101 -1.32 -11.74 -8.26
N PRO A 102 -2.10 -12.58 -8.99
CA PRO A 102 -1.67 -13.92 -9.31
C PRO A 102 -0.49 -13.90 -10.28
N ASN A 103 0.47 -14.76 -10.05
CA ASN A 103 1.67 -14.89 -10.90
C ASN A 103 1.46 -15.72 -12.19
N PHE A 104 0.28 -16.31 -12.36
CA PHE A 104 -0.06 -17.18 -13.49
C PHE A 104 -1.04 -16.56 -14.49
N HIS A 105 -1.60 -15.38 -14.22
CA HIS A 105 -2.41 -14.64 -15.16
C HIS A 105 -1.56 -13.62 -15.92
N VAL A 106 -1.17 -13.99 -17.13
CA VAL A 106 -0.49 -13.09 -18.04
C VAL A 106 -1.42 -12.61 -19.15
N GLY A 107 -1.29 -11.36 -19.54
CA GLY A 107 -2.05 -10.80 -20.65
C GLY A 107 -1.75 -11.52 -21.96
N LYS A 108 -2.78 -11.73 -22.79
CA LYS A 108 -2.66 -12.41 -24.09
C LYS A 108 -1.70 -11.69 -25.07
N LEU A 109 -1.55 -10.38 -24.90
CA LEU A 109 -0.71 -9.51 -25.73
C LEU A 109 0.31 -8.81 -24.83
N GLY A 110 1.49 -9.35 -24.64
CA GLY A 110 2.58 -8.64 -23.98
C GLY A 110 2.97 -9.07 -22.57
N PHE A 111 2.59 -10.23 -22.12
CA PHE A 111 3.10 -10.86 -20.88
C PHE A 111 2.92 -10.04 -19.59
N GLY A 112 2.14 -8.96 -19.60
CA GLY A 112 1.89 -8.11 -18.44
C GLY A 112 0.87 -8.73 -17.48
N ALA A 113 1.13 -8.63 -16.17
CA ALA A 113 0.15 -8.99 -15.16
C ALA A 113 -1.02 -7.97 -15.14
N PRO A 114 -2.26 -8.39 -14.80
CA PRO A 114 -3.45 -7.53 -14.83
C PRO A 114 -3.53 -6.60 -13.62
N PHE A 115 -2.52 -5.76 -13.41
CA PHE A 115 -2.39 -4.89 -12.23
C PHE A 115 -3.58 -3.95 -11.96
N LYS A 116 -4.38 -3.65 -12.96
CA LYS A 116 -5.43 -2.61 -12.86
C LYS A 116 -6.85 -3.14 -12.94
N CYS A 117 -7.02 -4.44 -13.03
CA CYS A 117 -8.34 -5.07 -13.23
C CYS A 117 -8.66 -6.13 -12.18
N MET A 118 -8.05 -6.02 -10.99
CA MET A 118 -8.26 -6.99 -9.92
C MET A 118 -9.52 -6.64 -9.11
N LEU A 119 -10.32 -7.64 -8.83
CA LEU A 119 -11.36 -7.56 -7.84
C LEU A 119 -10.75 -7.79 -6.45
N CYS A 120 -11.18 -7.01 -5.49
CA CYS A 120 -10.77 -7.16 -4.10
C CYS A 120 -11.91 -6.77 -3.17
N ASN A 121 -11.80 -7.23 -1.93
CA ASN A 121 -12.57 -6.72 -0.80
C ASN A 121 -11.69 -5.76 0.02
N ILE A 122 -12.32 -4.90 0.80
CA ILE A 122 -11.66 -4.02 1.74
C ILE A 122 -12.49 -3.90 3.01
N GLU A 123 -11.84 -3.94 4.16
CA GLU A 123 -12.44 -3.77 5.47
C GLU A 123 -11.50 -2.97 6.38
N GLY A 124 -12.09 -2.20 7.31
CA GLY A 124 -11.32 -1.54 8.35
C GLY A 124 -10.77 -2.54 9.36
N THR A 125 -9.58 -2.29 9.90
CA THR A 125 -8.96 -3.12 10.95
C THR A 125 -8.55 -2.27 12.14
N ASN A 126 -8.42 -2.91 13.32
CA ASN A 126 -7.86 -2.32 14.53
C ASN A 126 -6.33 -2.49 14.62
N GLU A 127 -5.74 -3.18 13.67
CA GLU A 127 -4.28 -3.29 13.56
C GLU A 127 -3.66 -1.91 13.31
N ASN A 128 -2.45 -1.72 13.81
CA ASN A 128 -1.68 -0.51 13.58
C ASN A 128 -0.27 -0.87 13.14
N PHE A 129 0.10 -0.38 11.96
CA PHE A 129 1.41 -0.55 11.36
C PHE A 129 2.03 0.80 11.01
N ASP A 130 1.72 1.84 11.78
CA ASP A 130 2.26 3.17 11.54
C ASP A 130 3.78 3.16 11.62
N THR A 131 4.39 3.81 10.64
CA THR A 131 5.85 3.95 10.57
C THR A 131 6.37 4.70 11.80
N ASP A 132 7.35 4.11 12.46
CA ASP A 132 8.15 4.82 13.44
C ASP A 132 9.20 5.68 12.71
N MET A 133 8.92 6.98 12.64
CA MET A 133 9.82 7.93 11.96
C MET A 133 11.15 8.09 12.70
N GLN A 134 11.21 7.80 14.00
CA GLN A 134 12.47 7.83 14.74
C GLN A 134 13.40 6.72 14.28
N LEU A 135 12.88 5.50 14.05
CA LEU A 135 13.67 4.40 13.50
C LEU A 135 14.21 4.71 12.10
N ILE A 136 13.41 5.39 11.25
CA ILE A 136 13.87 5.85 9.94
C ILE A 136 15.02 6.86 10.09
N GLN A 137 14.87 7.82 11.00
CA GLN A 137 15.89 8.82 11.24
C GLN A 137 17.18 8.22 11.80
N ASP A 138 17.07 7.31 12.75
CA ASP A 138 18.23 6.66 13.38
C ASP A 138 19.01 5.78 12.38
N LYS A 139 18.28 5.07 11.51
CA LYS A 139 18.88 4.13 10.54
C LYS A 139 19.41 4.82 9.29
N PHE A 140 18.78 5.91 8.85
CA PHE A 140 19.03 6.54 7.55
C PHE A 140 19.21 8.06 7.58
N GLY A 141 19.32 8.68 8.75
CA GLY A 141 19.37 10.14 8.91
C GLY A 141 20.52 10.84 8.19
N GLU A 142 21.57 10.12 7.82
CA GLU A 142 22.68 10.63 7.03
C GLU A 142 22.35 10.77 5.52
N LEU A 143 21.27 10.12 5.06
CA LEU A 143 20.78 10.23 3.68
C LEU A 143 19.95 11.51 3.53
N ARG A 144 20.63 12.63 3.27
CA ARG A 144 19.99 13.95 3.10
C ARG A 144 19.76 14.31 1.64
#